data_7f17ab93d79948c46836a32333a00fea
#
_entry.id   7f17ab93d79948c46836a32333a00fea
#
_cell.length_a   1.000
_cell.length_b   1.000
_cell.length_c   1.000
_cell.angle_alpha   90.00
_cell.angle_beta   90.00
_cell.angle_gamma   90.00
#
_symmetry.space_group_name_H-M   'P 1'
#
loop_
_entity.id
_entity.type
_entity.pdbx_description
1 polymer ?
#
loop_
_entity_poly.entity_id
_entity_poly.type
_entity_poly.pdbx_seq_one_letter_code
_entity_poly.pdbx_strand_id
1 'polypeptide(L)'
;NSNYYTCTLVPDIAFFKEFTTNFDDKMIYAFENVKTRQNLGNDLGKKIIAKLKSKGMKEPWIYYIHLMDIHTPFSVPSEFDKQENGETKYDRLVSLVDVWLGRFLNEINMENTIIVVSADHGEYIPATGESISEIPNIQRLLTKGQTSISFIEKMRMKTLLNLRFAAQTYRKEKLKRTLSPYEMRSFNTRSALDLYDELVRVPLIFTGCNVVESKVIPDLVRSVDIFPTIIDMIGLCNSIKSDGRSLLPLINNKKLDELPAYMEVGINLAQLVNSKTPKVLAKIIGVRTSEYKYLRARDNLEKNVRLFDLKNDPLEEKNIVDEKPKIVKKMEGILSQFTKDSKGGEGTLTDEDIKKAKETLLRLGYI
;
A
#
# COMPACT_ATOMS: atom_id res chain seq x y z
N ASN A 1 -7.05 -6.78 26.99
CA ASN A 1 -8.42 -6.68 27.58
C ASN A 1 -8.65 -5.28 28.15
N SER A 2 -8.79 -4.28 27.26
CA SER A 2 -8.98 -2.87 27.64
C SER A 2 -10.46 -2.44 27.64
N ASN A 3 -11.41 -3.38 27.55
CA ASN A 3 -12.86 -3.17 27.43
C ASN A 3 -13.32 -2.34 26.23
N TYR A 4 -12.47 -2.14 25.22
CA TYR A 4 -12.88 -1.50 23.97
C TYR A 4 -13.72 -2.45 23.13
N TYR A 5 -14.86 -1.95 22.63
CA TYR A 5 -15.65 -2.62 21.60
C TYR A 5 -14.97 -2.42 20.24
N THR A 6 -14.64 -3.51 19.57
CA THR A 6 -13.82 -3.49 18.36
C THR A 6 -14.66 -3.75 17.13
N CYS A 7 -14.70 -2.76 16.21
CA CYS A 7 -15.39 -2.85 14.92
C CYS A 7 -14.40 -2.81 13.77
N THR A 8 -14.74 -3.45 12.66
CA THR A 8 -13.96 -3.36 11.44
C THR A 8 -14.84 -3.32 10.19
N LEU A 9 -14.37 -2.60 9.17
CA LEU A 9 -14.90 -2.61 7.81
C LEU A 9 -13.73 -2.84 6.85
N VAL A 10 -13.68 -4.00 6.22
CA VAL A 10 -12.56 -4.44 5.37
C VAL A 10 -13.06 -5.10 4.08
N PRO A 11 -12.23 -5.11 3.01
CA PRO A 11 -12.58 -5.80 1.79
C PRO A 11 -12.57 -7.32 1.98
N ASP A 12 -13.34 -8.04 1.14
CA ASP A 12 -13.38 -9.51 1.11
C ASP A 12 -12.08 -10.08 0.51
N ILE A 13 -11.01 -10.02 1.28
CA ILE A 13 -9.67 -10.53 0.95
C ILE A 13 -9.22 -11.43 2.10
N ALA A 14 -8.60 -12.57 1.78
CA ALA A 14 -8.24 -13.61 2.77
C ALA A 14 -7.44 -13.08 3.96
N PHE A 15 -6.45 -12.21 3.72
CA PHE A 15 -5.64 -11.57 4.76
C PHE A 15 -6.49 -10.83 5.79
N PHE A 16 -7.49 -10.05 5.35
CA PHE A 16 -8.35 -9.29 6.25
C PHE A 16 -9.30 -10.19 7.07
N LYS A 17 -9.69 -11.34 6.53
CA LYS A 17 -10.49 -12.31 7.30
C LYS A 17 -9.73 -12.83 8.51
N GLU A 18 -8.46 -13.13 8.35
CA GLU A 18 -7.58 -13.57 9.45
C GLU A 18 -7.32 -12.42 10.43
N PHE A 19 -6.90 -11.25 9.92
CA PHE A 19 -6.65 -10.06 10.73
C PHE A 19 -7.83 -9.70 11.63
N THR A 20 -9.07 -9.82 11.13
CA THR A 20 -10.28 -9.41 11.85
C THR A 20 -10.86 -10.48 12.76
N THR A 21 -10.20 -11.64 12.93
CA THR A 21 -10.76 -12.80 13.66
C THR A 21 -11.23 -12.45 15.08
N ASN A 22 -10.52 -11.58 15.77
CA ASN A 22 -10.77 -11.21 17.15
C ASN A 22 -11.57 -9.90 17.34
N PHE A 23 -12.10 -9.31 16.26
CA PHE A 23 -12.97 -8.14 16.37
C PHE A 23 -14.39 -8.54 16.78
N ASP A 24 -15.05 -7.71 17.62
CA ASP A 24 -16.42 -7.96 18.09
C ASP A 24 -17.45 -7.83 16.96
N ASP A 25 -17.25 -6.87 16.04
CA ASP A 25 -18.11 -6.64 14.88
C ASP A 25 -17.29 -6.54 13.60
N LYS A 26 -17.68 -7.32 12.60
CA LYS A 26 -16.94 -7.47 11.34
C LYS A 26 -17.86 -7.17 10.17
N MET A 27 -17.59 -6.07 9.50
CA MET A 27 -18.21 -5.73 8.23
C MET A 27 -17.24 -6.01 7.09
N ILE A 28 -17.60 -6.95 6.23
CA ILE A 28 -16.81 -7.33 5.06
C ILE A 28 -17.56 -6.86 3.81
N TYR A 29 -16.87 -6.14 2.92
CA TYR A 29 -17.48 -5.63 1.71
C TYR A 29 -16.90 -6.24 0.44
N ALA A 30 -17.74 -6.36 -0.61
CA ALA A 30 -17.35 -6.96 -1.87
C ALA A 30 -16.35 -6.06 -2.63
N PHE A 31 -15.18 -6.63 -2.97
CA PHE A 31 -14.13 -5.92 -3.71
C PHE A 31 -13.75 -6.62 -5.02
N GLU A 32 -13.94 -7.93 -5.11
CA GLU A 32 -13.35 -8.79 -6.15
C GLU A 32 -13.86 -8.56 -7.57
N ASN A 33 -15.12 -8.19 -7.74
CA ASN A 33 -15.72 -8.02 -9.06
C ASN A 33 -15.97 -6.53 -9.33
N VAL A 34 -15.36 -5.99 -10.41
CA VAL A 34 -15.52 -4.58 -10.79
C VAL A 34 -17.01 -4.17 -10.91
N LYS A 35 -17.88 -5.09 -11.34
CA LYS A 35 -19.33 -4.80 -11.47
C LYS A 35 -20.08 -4.78 -10.14
N THR A 36 -19.59 -5.49 -9.12
CA THR A 36 -20.22 -5.61 -7.81
C THR A 36 -19.37 -4.98 -6.70
N ARG A 37 -18.26 -4.34 -7.07
CA ARG A 37 -17.36 -3.66 -6.13
C ARG A 37 -18.13 -2.61 -5.35
N GLN A 38 -18.05 -2.71 -4.04
CA GLN A 38 -18.56 -1.68 -3.14
C GLN A 38 -17.45 -0.64 -2.94
N ASN A 39 -17.80 0.62 -3.01
CA ASN A 39 -16.93 1.77 -2.82
C ASN A 39 -17.70 2.90 -2.11
N LEU A 40 -17.01 3.98 -1.76
CA LEU A 40 -17.62 5.13 -1.08
C LEU A 40 -18.73 5.76 -1.91
N GLY A 41 -18.59 5.83 -3.23
CA GLY A 41 -19.56 6.44 -4.14
C GLY A 41 -20.87 5.66 -4.26
N ASN A 42 -20.89 4.37 -3.97
CA ASN A 42 -22.16 3.60 -3.94
C ASN A 42 -22.70 3.45 -2.52
N ASP A 43 -22.58 2.29 -1.88
CA ASP A 43 -23.23 2.04 -0.58
C ASP A 43 -22.27 2.08 0.61
N LEU A 44 -20.94 2.00 0.38
CA LEU A 44 -19.98 1.81 1.46
C LEU A 44 -19.95 3.00 2.41
N GLY A 45 -19.91 4.22 1.87
CA GLY A 45 -19.92 5.44 2.68
C GLY A 45 -21.17 5.56 3.55
N LYS A 46 -22.34 5.21 3.01
CA LYS A 46 -23.60 5.19 3.77
C LYS A 46 -23.59 4.15 4.89
N LYS A 47 -22.99 2.98 4.67
CA LYS A 47 -22.84 1.94 5.69
C LYS A 47 -21.95 2.39 6.84
N ILE A 48 -20.85 3.11 6.54
CA ILE A 48 -19.97 3.69 7.55
C ILE A 48 -20.75 4.71 8.41
N ILE A 49 -21.46 5.65 7.77
CA ILE A 49 -22.30 6.64 8.48
C ILE A 49 -23.36 5.94 9.33
N ALA A 50 -24.06 4.97 8.79
CA ALA A 50 -25.08 4.22 9.55
C ALA A 50 -24.48 3.53 10.77
N LYS A 51 -23.26 2.99 10.64
CA LYS A 51 -22.55 2.38 11.76
C LYS A 51 -22.15 3.40 12.82
N LEU A 52 -21.60 4.55 12.41
CA LEU A 52 -21.23 5.64 13.33
C LEU A 52 -22.44 6.18 14.10
N LYS A 53 -23.61 6.27 13.45
CA LYS A 53 -24.88 6.70 14.09
C LYS A 53 -25.53 5.62 14.95
N SER A 54 -25.14 4.37 14.80
CA SER A 54 -25.79 3.27 15.48
C SER A 54 -25.45 3.27 16.97
N LYS A 55 -26.47 3.06 17.82
CA LYS A 55 -26.27 2.82 19.27
C LYS A 55 -25.61 1.46 19.54
N GLY A 56 -25.24 0.71 18.51
CA GLY A 56 -24.65 -0.63 18.62
C GLY A 56 -23.15 -0.62 18.90
N MET A 57 -22.44 0.49 18.75
CA MET A 57 -21.06 0.62 19.19
C MET A 57 -21.04 1.03 20.66
N LYS A 58 -20.66 0.08 21.51
CA LYS A 58 -20.52 0.32 22.95
C LYS A 58 -19.24 1.11 23.20
N GLU A 59 -19.33 2.18 23.97
CA GLU A 59 -18.15 2.95 24.37
C GLU A 59 -17.37 2.24 25.50
N PRO A 60 -16.04 2.33 25.51
CA PRO A 60 -15.19 2.88 24.45
C PRO A 60 -15.08 1.92 23.25
N TRP A 61 -14.90 2.47 22.05
CA TRP A 61 -14.83 1.68 20.83
C TRP A 61 -13.60 1.99 19.96
N ILE A 62 -13.22 1.04 19.10
CA ILE A 62 -12.26 1.19 18.01
C ILE A 62 -12.96 0.78 16.72
N TYR A 63 -12.88 1.62 15.68
CA TYR A 63 -13.40 1.29 14.38
C TYR A 63 -12.27 1.35 13.33
N TYR A 64 -11.81 0.18 12.87
CA TYR A 64 -10.84 0.06 11.80
C TYR A 64 -11.56 -0.01 10.45
N ILE A 65 -11.22 0.92 9.55
CA ILE A 65 -11.80 1.02 8.22
C ILE A 65 -10.68 0.93 7.20
N HIS A 66 -10.75 -0.05 6.29
CA HIS A 66 -9.83 -0.20 5.17
C HIS A 66 -10.56 0.06 3.85
N LEU A 67 -10.22 1.16 3.18
CA LEU A 67 -10.84 1.58 1.93
C LEU A 67 -9.95 1.17 0.74
N MET A 68 -10.59 0.64 -0.30
CA MET A 68 -9.92 0.24 -1.54
C MET A 68 -10.26 1.17 -2.72
N ASP A 69 -10.81 2.35 -2.45
CA ASP A 69 -11.31 3.27 -3.47
C ASP A 69 -10.21 3.77 -4.41
N ILE A 70 -9.05 4.08 -3.85
CA ILE A 70 -7.87 4.54 -4.61
C ILE A 70 -6.96 3.41 -5.10
N HIS A 71 -7.40 2.15 -4.97
CA HIS A 71 -6.66 0.98 -5.48
C HIS A 71 -6.97 0.74 -6.97
N THR A 72 -5.96 0.44 -7.77
CA THR A 72 -6.13 0.07 -9.19
C THR A 72 -6.92 -1.24 -9.38
N PRO A 73 -7.73 -1.40 -10.44
CA PRO A 73 -8.05 -0.39 -11.47
C PRO A 73 -8.94 0.73 -10.92
N PHE A 74 -8.64 1.96 -11.29
CA PHE A 74 -9.37 3.14 -10.83
C PHE A 74 -10.78 3.18 -11.40
N SER A 75 -11.78 3.16 -10.54
CA SER A 75 -13.20 3.22 -10.89
C SER A 75 -13.83 4.45 -10.25
N VAL A 76 -13.84 5.55 -11.00
CA VAL A 76 -14.39 6.83 -10.54
C VAL A 76 -15.90 6.83 -10.71
N PRO A 77 -16.71 7.10 -9.67
CA PRO A 77 -18.15 7.33 -9.82
C PRO A 77 -18.43 8.51 -10.74
N SER A 78 -19.52 8.46 -11.52
CA SER A 78 -19.86 9.47 -12.53
C SER A 78 -19.99 10.87 -11.96
N GLU A 79 -20.45 11.00 -10.73
CA GLU A 79 -20.58 12.28 -10.01
C GLU A 79 -19.23 12.94 -9.71
N PHE A 80 -18.16 12.14 -9.56
CA PHE A 80 -16.79 12.59 -9.32
C PHE A 80 -15.92 12.56 -10.58
N ASP A 81 -16.36 11.95 -11.68
CA ASP A 81 -15.58 11.85 -12.92
C ASP A 81 -15.65 13.17 -13.73
N LYS A 82 -15.21 14.25 -13.09
CA LYS A 82 -15.20 15.61 -13.62
C LYS A 82 -13.84 16.26 -13.34
N GLN A 83 -13.45 17.19 -14.21
CA GLN A 83 -12.17 17.89 -14.10
C GLN A 83 -12.03 18.73 -12.83
N GLU A 84 -13.14 19.26 -12.30
CA GLU A 84 -13.17 20.01 -11.04
C GLU A 84 -12.70 19.21 -9.83
N ASN A 85 -12.80 17.87 -9.90
CA ASN A 85 -12.38 16.94 -8.84
C ASN A 85 -10.95 16.45 -9.02
N GLY A 86 -10.25 16.83 -10.08
CA GLY A 86 -8.85 16.48 -10.33
C GLY A 86 -8.56 16.19 -11.80
N GLU A 87 -7.30 16.25 -12.16
CA GLU A 87 -6.84 16.04 -13.53
C GLU A 87 -6.85 14.55 -13.91
N THR A 88 -6.41 13.70 -13.00
CA THR A 88 -6.35 12.25 -13.22
C THR A 88 -7.51 11.52 -12.52
N LYS A 89 -7.76 10.27 -12.89
CA LYS A 89 -8.71 9.42 -12.18
C LYS A 89 -8.30 9.21 -10.71
N TYR A 90 -7.00 9.16 -10.43
CA TYR A 90 -6.48 9.05 -9.08
C TYR A 90 -6.86 10.27 -8.25
N ASP A 91 -6.61 11.49 -8.75
CA ASP A 91 -6.95 12.74 -8.05
C ASP A 91 -8.46 12.81 -7.74
N ARG A 92 -9.31 12.40 -8.70
CA ARG A 92 -10.77 12.36 -8.52
C ARG A 92 -11.19 11.38 -7.44
N LEU A 93 -10.49 10.26 -7.30
CA LEU A 93 -10.74 9.30 -6.22
C LEU A 93 -10.23 9.80 -4.88
N VAL A 94 -9.13 10.53 -4.84
CA VAL A 94 -8.66 11.22 -3.62
C VAL A 94 -9.71 12.26 -3.18
N SER A 95 -10.26 13.05 -4.11
CA SER A 95 -11.35 14.00 -3.83
C SER A 95 -12.62 13.31 -3.32
N LEU A 96 -12.96 12.14 -3.86
CA LEU A 96 -14.06 11.31 -3.34
C LEU A 96 -13.82 10.91 -1.89
N VAL A 97 -12.61 10.41 -1.58
CA VAL A 97 -12.24 10.00 -0.21
C VAL A 97 -12.30 11.19 0.74
N ASP A 98 -11.78 12.34 0.34
CA ASP A 98 -11.80 13.58 1.15
C ASP A 98 -13.23 14.01 1.50
N VAL A 99 -14.13 14.06 0.51
CA VAL A 99 -15.54 14.39 0.73
C VAL A 99 -16.21 13.43 1.70
N TRP A 100 -15.96 12.13 1.57
CA TRP A 100 -16.54 11.13 2.48
C TRP A 100 -15.93 11.20 3.86
N LEU A 101 -14.63 11.45 3.97
CA LEU A 101 -13.97 11.67 5.26
C LEU A 101 -14.62 12.84 6.00
N GLY A 102 -14.84 13.97 5.33
CA GLY A 102 -15.57 15.10 5.91
C GLY A 102 -16.96 14.71 6.42
N ARG A 103 -17.70 13.88 5.66
CA ARG A 103 -19.02 13.37 6.12
C ARG A 103 -18.90 12.47 7.35
N PHE A 104 -17.86 11.63 7.45
CA PHE A 104 -17.63 10.80 8.63
C PHE A 104 -17.29 11.63 9.85
N LEU A 105 -16.44 12.65 9.69
CA LEU A 105 -16.06 13.55 10.77
C LEU A 105 -17.27 14.29 11.38
N ASN A 106 -18.27 14.62 10.57
CA ASN A 106 -19.51 15.23 11.05
C ASN A 106 -20.38 14.31 11.94
N GLU A 107 -20.13 13.01 11.92
CA GLU A 107 -20.87 12.03 12.73
C GLU A 107 -20.08 11.57 13.97
N ILE A 108 -18.90 12.15 14.20
CA ILE A 108 -17.98 11.76 15.27
C ILE A 108 -17.85 12.90 16.27
N ASN A 109 -17.94 12.59 17.56
CA ASN A 109 -17.58 13.55 18.59
C ASN A 109 -16.06 13.69 18.68
N MET A 110 -15.53 14.78 18.13
CA MET A 110 -14.10 15.07 18.07
C MET A 110 -13.47 15.34 19.45
N GLU A 111 -14.28 15.66 20.47
CA GLU A 111 -13.79 15.96 21.81
C GLU A 111 -13.36 14.69 22.57
N ASN A 112 -13.92 13.53 22.21
CA ASN A 112 -13.64 12.26 22.87
C ASN A 112 -13.14 11.16 21.93
N THR A 113 -12.88 11.46 20.65
CA THR A 113 -12.46 10.49 19.65
C THR A 113 -11.12 10.89 19.04
N ILE A 114 -10.21 9.94 18.94
CA ILE A 114 -8.94 10.07 18.20
C ILE A 114 -9.16 9.44 16.83
N ILE A 115 -8.76 10.15 15.79
CA ILE A 115 -8.83 9.70 14.41
C ILE A 115 -7.43 9.64 13.85
N VAL A 116 -7.09 8.51 13.24
CA VAL A 116 -5.83 8.29 12.54
C VAL A 116 -6.12 7.93 11.10
N VAL A 117 -5.55 8.70 10.17
CA VAL A 117 -5.64 8.41 8.72
C VAL A 117 -4.24 8.07 8.21
N SER A 118 -4.13 6.92 7.56
CA SER A 118 -2.89 6.48 6.94
C SER A 118 -3.18 5.58 5.74
N ALA A 119 -2.14 5.05 5.11
CA ALA A 119 -2.26 4.04 4.05
C ALA A 119 -1.28 2.89 4.33
N ASP A 120 -1.55 1.73 3.74
CA ASP A 120 -0.71 0.54 3.78
C ASP A 120 0.51 0.69 2.86
N HIS A 121 0.32 1.28 1.68
CA HIS A 121 1.35 1.66 0.71
C HIS A 121 0.85 2.80 -0.19
N GLY A 122 1.75 3.38 -0.95
CA GLY A 122 1.45 4.35 -1.99
C GLY A 122 1.13 3.70 -3.34
N GLU A 123 1.06 4.51 -4.41
CA GLU A 123 0.73 4.04 -5.76
C GLU A 123 1.59 4.76 -6.80
N TYR A 124 1.92 4.08 -7.89
CA TYR A 124 2.47 4.72 -9.06
C TYR A 124 1.37 5.45 -9.83
N ILE A 125 1.43 6.77 -9.82
CA ILE A 125 0.45 7.62 -10.50
C ILE A 125 0.95 7.87 -11.93
N PRO A 126 0.17 7.50 -12.98
CA PRO A 126 0.59 7.71 -14.36
C PRO A 126 0.74 9.20 -14.71
N ALA A 127 1.93 9.62 -15.08
CA ALA A 127 2.23 11.00 -15.51
C ALA A 127 1.40 11.45 -16.73
N THR A 128 0.91 10.50 -17.54
CA THR A 128 0.12 10.78 -18.75
C THR A 128 -1.39 10.60 -18.55
N GLY A 129 -1.84 10.40 -17.33
CA GLY A 129 -3.27 10.15 -17.01
C GLY A 129 -3.81 8.79 -17.46
N GLU A 130 -3.07 8.04 -18.29
CA GLU A 130 -3.42 6.71 -18.77
C GLU A 130 -2.45 5.66 -18.22
N SER A 131 -2.94 4.69 -17.49
CA SER A 131 -2.16 3.52 -17.11
C SER A 131 -1.97 2.58 -18.30
N ILE A 132 -0.71 2.21 -18.60
CA ILE A 132 -0.43 1.14 -19.58
C ILE A 132 -0.93 -0.22 -19.06
N SER A 133 -1.13 -0.36 -17.76
CA SER A 133 -1.63 -1.57 -17.10
C SER A 133 -3.14 -1.81 -17.28
N GLU A 134 -3.90 -0.88 -17.81
CA GLU A 134 -5.34 -1.07 -18.14
C GLU A 134 -5.58 -1.99 -19.35
N ILE A 135 -4.66 -2.90 -19.63
CA ILE A 135 -4.98 -4.01 -20.52
C ILE A 135 -5.89 -4.94 -19.74
N PRO A 136 -7.12 -5.19 -20.23
CA PRO A 136 -7.95 -6.23 -19.66
C PRO A 136 -7.10 -7.50 -19.54
N ASN A 137 -7.04 -8.06 -18.35
CA ASN A 137 -6.24 -9.25 -18.10
C ASN A 137 -6.76 -10.39 -18.99
N ILE A 138 -6.17 -10.54 -20.19
CA ILE A 138 -6.59 -11.50 -21.21
C ILE A 138 -6.40 -12.92 -20.69
N GLN A 139 -5.45 -13.15 -19.76
CA GLN A 139 -5.36 -14.40 -19.03
C GLN A 139 -6.68 -14.71 -18.28
N ARG A 140 -7.35 -13.68 -17.73
CA ARG A 140 -8.65 -13.85 -17.06
C ARG A 140 -9.78 -14.21 -18.04
N LEU A 141 -9.67 -13.76 -19.29
CA LEU A 141 -10.59 -14.18 -20.38
C LEU A 141 -10.29 -15.61 -20.84
N LEU A 142 -9.01 -16.00 -20.88
CA LEU A 142 -8.58 -17.34 -21.27
C LEU A 142 -8.87 -18.40 -20.19
N THR A 143 -8.85 -18.06 -18.90
CA THR A 143 -9.13 -18.99 -17.80
C THR A 143 -10.61 -19.11 -17.47
N LYS A 144 -11.46 -18.15 -17.84
CA LYS A 144 -12.93 -18.23 -17.68
C LYS A 144 -13.63 -18.97 -18.80
N GLY A 145 -12.95 -19.27 -19.89
CA GLY A 145 -13.48 -20.05 -21.00
C GLY A 145 -13.30 -21.56 -20.74
N GLN A 146 -14.09 -22.13 -19.84
CA GLN A 146 -14.45 -23.54 -20.00
C GLN A 146 -15.27 -23.66 -21.29
N THR A 147 -14.88 -24.61 -22.12
CA THR A 147 -15.44 -25.10 -23.36
C THR A 147 -14.82 -24.54 -24.64
N SER A 148 -14.10 -25.46 -25.34
CA SER A 148 -13.96 -25.53 -26.81
C SER A 148 -13.62 -24.23 -27.57
N ILE A 149 -12.65 -23.45 -27.11
CA ILE A 149 -12.04 -22.43 -27.97
C ILE A 149 -11.32 -23.16 -29.08
N SER A 150 -11.72 -22.94 -30.34
CA SER A 150 -11.11 -23.59 -31.50
C SER A 150 -9.62 -23.25 -31.59
N PHE A 151 -8.82 -24.11 -32.20
CA PHE A 151 -7.39 -23.87 -32.40
C PHE A 151 -7.12 -22.53 -33.11
N ILE A 152 -7.99 -22.15 -34.05
CA ILE A 152 -7.92 -20.90 -34.80
C ILE A 152 -8.14 -19.68 -33.89
N GLU A 153 -9.07 -19.74 -32.93
CA GLU A 153 -9.30 -18.65 -31.98
C GLU A 153 -8.13 -18.50 -31.00
N LYS A 154 -7.51 -19.61 -30.58
CA LYS A 154 -6.28 -19.57 -29.77
C LYS A 154 -5.12 -18.92 -30.54
N MET A 155 -4.95 -19.23 -31.80
CA MET A 155 -3.94 -18.59 -32.66
C MET A 155 -4.22 -17.10 -32.85
N ARG A 156 -5.47 -16.72 -33.19
CA ARG A 156 -5.85 -15.29 -33.31
C ARG A 156 -5.60 -14.52 -32.02
N MET A 157 -5.96 -15.09 -30.88
CA MET A 157 -5.74 -14.49 -29.56
C MET A 157 -4.23 -14.31 -29.28
N LYS A 158 -3.41 -15.33 -29.57
CA LYS A 158 -1.95 -15.27 -29.40
C LYS A 158 -1.32 -14.20 -30.30
N THR A 159 -1.78 -14.08 -31.54
CA THR A 159 -1.29 -13.05 -32.48
C THR A 159 -1.68 -11.64 -32.01
N LEU A 160 -2.93 -11.44 -31.56
CA LEU A 160 -3.38 -10.16 -30.99
C LEU A 160 -2.58 -9.79 -29.74
N LEU A 161 -2.26 -10.75 -28.89
CA LEU A 161 -1.42 -10.54 -27.70
C LEU A 161 -0.02 -10.10 -28.07
N ASN A 162 0.59 -10.78 -29.05
CA ASN A 162 1.96 -10.44 -29.52
C ASN A 162 2.00 -9.04 -30.15
N LEU A 163 0.99 -8.69 -30.97
CA LEU A 163 0.88 -7.35 -31.55
C LEU A 163 0.69 -6.26 -30.50
N ARG A 164 -0.15 -6.51 -29.48
CA ARG A 164 -0.32 -5.59 -28.34
C ARG A 164 0.97 -5.44 -27.54
N PHE A 165 1.64 -6.56 -27.26
CA PHE A 165 2.93 -6.53 -26.54
C PHE A 165 3.98 -5.75 -27.32
N ALA A 166 4.09 -5.96 -28.65
CA ALA A 166 4.98 -5.20 -29.50
C ALA A 166 4.63 -3.70 -29.51
N ALA A 167 3.35 -3.35 -29.65
CA ALA A 167 2.91 -1.96 -29.61
C ALA A 167 3.19 -1.28 -28.25
N GLN A 168 3.03 -2.00 -27.13
CA GLN A 168 3.38 -1.49 -25.82
C GLN A 168 4.88 -1.29 -25.63
N THR A 169 5.68 -2.26 -26.09
CA THR A 169 7.14 -2.15 -26.05
C THR A 169 7.60 -0.93 -26.87
N TYR A 170 7.06 -0.76 -28.07
CA TYR A 170 7.35 0.41 -28.90
C TYR A 170 6.94 1.72 -28.22
N ARG A 171 5.73 1.78 -27.65
CA ARG A 171 5.24 2.95 -26.89
C ARG A 171 6.14 3.25 -25.70
N LYS A 172 6.54 2.22 -24.94
CA LYS A 172 7.44 2.35 -23.80
C LYS A 172 8.81 2.89 -24.22
N GLU A 173 9.39 2.37 -25.29
CA GLU A 173 10.68 2.86 -25.81
C GLU A 173 10.60 4.30 -26.33
N LYS A 174 9.47 4.67 -26.95
CA LYS A 174 9.23 6.07 -27.36
C LYS A 174 9.15 6.98 -26.14
N LEU A 175 8.42 6.58 -25.09
CA LEU A 175 8.24 7.36 -23.87
C LEU A 175 9.52 7.52 -23.07
N LYS A 176 10.41 6.53 -23.05
CA LYS A 176 11.75 6.64 -22.43
C LYS A 176 12.60 7.81 -22.96
N ARG A 177 12.28 8.32 -24.14
CA ARG A 177 13.01 9.47 -24.74
C ARG A 177 12.47 10.82 -24.27
N THR A 178 11.27 10.86 -23.70
CA THR A 178 10.57 12.10 -23.34
C THR A 178 10.26 12.21 -21.86
N LEU A 179 10.16 11.09 -21.17
CA LEU A 179 9.82 11.04 -19.76
C LEU A 179 11.08 10.85 -18.90
N SER A 180 11.05 11.46 -17.73
CA SER A 180 12.09 11.27 -16.71
C SER A 180 12.08 9.84 -16.15
N PRO A 181 13.15 9.40 -15.46
CA PRO A 181 13.16 8.13 -14.74
C PRO A 181 12.02 7.98 -13.74
N TYR A 182 11.64 9.05 -13.05
CA TYR A 182 10.51 9.08 -12.15
C TYR A 182 9.17 8.81 -12.87
N GLU A 183 8.88 9.56 -13.91
CA GLU A 183 7.66 9.39 -14.71
C GLU A 183 7.56 8.00 -15.34
N MET A 184 8.71 7.43 -15.74
CA MET A 184 8.77 6.08 -16.30
C MET A 184 8.39 4.98 -15.33
N ARG A 185 8.46 5.22 -14.00
CA ARG A 185 8.06 4.21 -13.00
C ARG A 185 6.57 3.89 -13.05
N SER A 186 5.74 4.88 -13.38
CA SER A 186 4.30 4.70 -13.52
C SER A 186 3.90 3.72 -14.64
N PHE A 187 4.82 3.43 -15.57
CA PHE A 187 4.65 2.42 -16.60
C PHE A 187 5.15 1.03 -16.19
N ASN A 188 5.79 0.92 -15.03
CA ASN A 188 6.11 -0.39 -14.49
C ASN A 188 4.82 -1.01 -13.94
N THR A 189 4.60 -2.27 -14.27
CA THR A 189 3.52 -3.01 -13.64
C THR A 189 3.84 -3.19 -12.16
N ARG A 190 2.84 -3.37 -11.31
CA ARG A 190 3.02 -3.70 -9.88
C ARG A 190 3.90 -4.94 -9.63
N SER A 191 4.15 -5.73 -10.67
CA SER A 191 5.13 -6.84 -10.64
C SER A 191 6.59 -6.38 -10.47
N ALA A 192 6.89 -5.10 -10.73
CA ALA A 192 8.16 -4.50 -10.36
C ALA A 192 8.11 -4.06 -8.90
N LEU A 193 8.24 -5.03 -8.00
CA LEU A 193 8.30 -4.78 -6.57
C LEU A 193 9.51 -3.91 -6.26
N ASP A 194 9.26 -2.71 -5.76
CA ASP A 194 10.29 -1.73 -5.42
C ASP A 194 9.91 -0.93 -4.17
N LEU A 195 10.83 -0.13 -3.66
CA LEU A 195 10.72 0.63 -2.41
C LEU A 195 10.97 2.12 -2.63
N TYR A 196 10.55 2.67 -3.77
CA TYR A 196 10.58 4.12 -4.02
C TYR A 196 9.60 4.87 -3.10
N ASP A 197 9.89 6.16 -2.81
CA ASP A 197 9.08 6.96 -1.89
C ASP A 197 7.61 7.05 -2.31
N GLU A 198 7.29 7.05 -3.61
CA GLU A 198 5.89 6.99 -4.05
C GLU A 198 5.12 5.73 -3.59
N LEU A 199 5.82 4.67 -3.20
CA LEU A 199 5.21 3.45 -2.67
C LEU A 199 5.28 3.32 -1.15
N VAL A 200 6.30 3.90 -0.52
CA VAL A 200 6.57 3.69 0.92
C VAL A 200 6.31 4.93 1.79
N ARG A 201 6.23 6.12 1.18
CA ARG A 201 5.89 7.35 1.87
C ARG A 201 4.39 7.57 1.84
N VAL A 202 3.72 7.17 2.91
CA VAL A 202 2.27 7.25 3.04
C VAL A 202 1.85 8.46 3.89
N PRO A 203 0.61 8.98 3.72
CA PRO A 203 0.09 10.00 4.62
C PRO A 203 -0.03 9.46 6.04
N LEU A 204 0.15 10.33 7.03
CA LEU A 204 -0.16 10.04 8.42
C LEU A 204 -0.73 11.28 9.08
N ILE A 205 -1.99 11.20 9.50
CA ILE A 205 -2.72 12.29 10.13
C ILE A 205 -3.28 11.80 11.46
N PHE A 206 -3.02 12.55 12.53
CA PHE A 206 -3.70 12.41 13.81
C PHE A 206 -4.59 13.62 14.02
N THR A 207 -5.84 13.41 14.42
CA THR A 207 -6.79 14.49 14.72
C THR A 207 -7.79 14.05 15.79
N GLY A 208 -8.53 15.01 16.36
CA GLY A 208 -9.52 14.77 17.39
C GLY A 208 -8.97 14.97 18.79
N CYS A 209 -9.49 14.21 19.75
CA CYS A 209 -9.15 14.32 21.16
C CYS A 209 -7.63 14.29 21.39
N ASN A 210 -7.15 15.19 22.27
CA ASN A 210 -5.73 15.33 22.62
C ASN A 210 -4.81 15.82 21.47
N VAL A 211 -5.36 16.27 20.33
CA VAL A 211 -4.60 16.95 19.26
C VAL A 211 -4.99 18.42 19.27
N VAL A 212 -4.20 19.23 19.96
CA VAL A 212 -4.56 20.62 20.30
C VAL A 212 -4.32 21.59 19.13
N GLU A 213 -3.37 21.28 18.24
CA GLU A 213 -2.88 22.22 17.23
C GLU A 213 -2.85 21.57 15.84
N SER A 214 -3.36 22.31 14.84
CA SER A 214 -3.21 21.92 13.43
C SER A 214 -1.83 22.33 12.95
N LYS A 215 -0.98 21.32 12.63
CA LYS A 215 0.38 21.54 12.15
C LYS A 215 0.88 20.44 11.25
N VAL A 216 1.88 20.74 10.45
CA VAL A 216 2.65 19.76 9.68
C VAL A 216 3.96 19.47 10.43
N ILE A 217 4.20 18.20 10.70
CA ILE A 217 5.41 17.70 11.34
C ILE A 217 6.32 17.14 10.23
N PRO A 218 7.46 17.76 9.94
CA PRO A 218 8.33 17.35 8.83
C PRO A 218 9.23 16.15 9.17
N ASP A 219 9.25 15.74 10.44
CA ASP A 219 10.12 14.66 10.92
C ASP A 219 9.77 13.33 10.27
N LEU A 220 10.80 12.52 9.99
CA LEU A 220 10.63 11.16 9.53
C LEU A 220 10.03 10.30 10.66
N VAL A 221 8.87 9.72 10.42
CA VAL A 221 8.19 8.77 11.30
C VAL A 221 7.91 7.46 10.57
N ARG A 222 7.55 6.40 11.29
CA ARG A 222 7.41 5.06 10.71
C ARG A 222 6.00 4.54 10.98
N SER A 223 5.47 3.70 10.09
CA SER A 223 4.13 3.09 10.28
C SER A 223 4.03 2.26 11.57
N VAL A 224 5.14 1.65 12.02
CA VAL A 224 5.20 0.92 13.30
C VAL A 224 5.02 1.83 14.52
N ASP A 225 5.18 3.15 14.37
CA ASP A 225 5.03 4.13 15.44
C ASP A 225 3.54 4.48 15.68
N ILE A 226 2.63 4.14 14.77
CA ILE A 226 1.19 4.46 14.88
C ILE A 226 0.57 3.80 16.11
N PHE A 227 0.76 2.49 16.26
CA PHE A 227 0.15 1.73 17.36
C PHE A 227 0.59 2.23 18.74
N PRO A 228 1.89 2.34 19.08
CA PRO A 228 2.30 2.85 20.38
C PRO A 228 1.87 4.31 20.59
N THR A 229 1.71 5.12 19.54
CA THR A 229 1.17 6.48 19.66
C THR A 229 -0.29 6.47 20.09
N ILE A 230 -1.12 5.62 19.47
CA ILE A 230 -2.53 5.48 19.86
C ILE A 230 -2.65 5.03 21.32
N ILE A 231 -1.89 4.00 21.72
CA ILE A 231 -1.89 3.47 23.09
C ILE A 231 -1.51 4.56 24.11
N ASP A 232 -0.52 5.38 23.79
CA ASP A 232 -0.07 6.49 24.63
C ASP A 232 -1.14 7.61 24.71
N MET A 233 -1.75 7.96 23.57
CA MET A 233 -2.81 8.98 23.52
C MET A 233 -4.06 8.61 24.33
N ILE A 234 -4.41 7.33 24.40
CA ILE A 234 -5.56 6.85 25.19
C ILE A 234 -5.19 6.49 26.65
N GLY A 235 -3.95 6.74 27.06
CA GLY A 235 -3.48 6.55 28.42
C GLY A 235 -3.37 5.09 28.87
N LEU A 236 -3.29 4.14 27.93
CA LEU A 236 -3.04 2.74 28.28
C LEU A 236 -1.54 2.54 28.52
N CYS A 237 -1.21 2.06 29.73
CA CYS A 237 0.17 1.79 30.12
C CYS A 237 0.87 0.84 29.13
N ASN A 238 2.07 1.21 28.70
CA ASN A 238 2.91 0.50 27.75
C ASN A 238 3.53 -0.79 28.34
N SER A 239 2.70 -1.78 28.63
CA SER A 239 3.19 -3.15 28.88
C SER A 239 3.40 -3.95 27.58
N ILE A 240 3.01 -3.39 26.43
CA ILE A 240 3.10 -4.07 25.13
C ILE A 240 4.45 -3.73 24.49
N LYS A 241 5.31 -4.74 24.35
CA LYS A 241 6.56 -4.61 23.60
C LYS A 241 6.24 -4.35 22.13
N SER A 242 6.72 -3.22 21.60
CA SER A 242 6.54 -2.80 20.22
C SER A 242 7.88 -2.39 19.61
N ASP A 243 8.07 -2.62 18.31
CA ASP A 243 9.23 -2.12 17.56
C ASP A 243 9.10 -0.62 17.23
N GLY A 244 7.91 -0.05 17.39
CA GLY A 244 7.63 1.37 17.26
C GLY A 244 7.77 2.13 18.58
N ARG A 245 7.75 3.44 18.47
CA ARG A 245 7.70 4.37 19.61
C ARG A 245 6.55 5.35 19.49
N SER A 246 6.08 5.89 20.60
CA SER A 246 5.05 6.93 20.58
C SER A 246 5.56 8.22 19.91
N LEU A 247 4.73 8.78 19.02
CA LEU A 247 4.91 10.09 18.40
C LEU A 247 4.26 11.22 19.20
N LEU A 248 3.65 10.92 20.35
CA LEU A 248 3.00 11.92 21.20
C LEU A 248 3.93 13.10 21.59
N PRO A 249 5.23 12.89 21.81
CA PRO A 249 6.15 14.02 22.01
C PRO A 249 6.19 14.99 20.83
N LEU A 250 6.22 14.51 19.56
CA LEU A 250 6.17 15.36 18.36
C LEU A 250 4.81 16.08 18.24
N ILE A 251 3.72 15.38 18.53
CA ILE A 251 2.37 15.96 18.57
C ILE A 251 2.31 17.11 19.59
N ASN A 252 3.04 16.99 20.70
CA ASN A 252 3.13 17.99 21.79
C ASN A 252 4.32 18.95 21.66
N ASN A 253 4.82 19.21 20.45
CA ASN A 253 5.91 20.15 20.16
C ASN A 253 7.26 19.83 20.85
N LYS A 254 7.48 18.57 21.23
CA LYS A 254 8.77 18.09 21.75
C LYS A 254 9.57 17.42 20.65
N LYS A 255 10.89 17.49 20.75
CA LYS A 255 11.79 16.82 19.79
C LYS A 255 11.88 15.32 20.07
N LEU A 256 12.01 14.55 19.01
CA LEU A 256 12.41 13.15 19.04
C LEU A 256 13.63 12.96 18.12
N ASP A 257 14.55 12.12 18.53
CA ASP A 257 15.66 11.72 17.66
C ASP A 257 15.11 10.92 16.47
N GLU A 258 15.67 11.15 15.29
CA GLU A 258 15.29 10.39 14.11
C GLU A 258 15.64 8.90 14.28
N LEU A 259 14.70 8.03 13.94
CA LEU A 259 14.95 6.59 13.81
C LEU A 259 14.84 6.18 12.34
N PRO A 260 15.79 5.39 11.84
CA PRO A 260 15.74 4.89 10.48
C PRO A 260 14.52 4.02 10.26
N ALA A 261 13.87 4.15 9.09
CA ALA A 261 12.76 3.32 8.68
C ALA A 261 13.29 2.11 7.90
N TYR A 262 13.08 0.91 8.43
CA TYR A 262 13.29 -0.34 7.70
C TYR A 262 12.15 -0.58 6.71
N MET A 263 12.49 -1.07 5.52
CA MET A 263 11.53 -1.38 4.46
C MET A 263 11.90 -2.72 3.83
N GLU A 264 10.88 -3.47 3.45
CA GLU A 264 11.05 -4.75 2.77
C GLU A 264 9.95 -4.96 1.74
N VAL A 265 10.31 -5.46 0.56
CA VAL A 265 9.37 -5.92 -0.44
C VAL A 265 9.87 -7.23 -1.06
N GLY A 266 8.97 -8.15 -1.28
CA GLY A 266 9.28 -9.38 -1.98
C GLY A 266 8.18 -10.40 -1.82
N ILE A 267 7.82 -11.02 -2.94
CA ILE A 267 6.91 -12.16 -2.96
C ILE A 267 7.73 -13.36 -3.41
N ASN A 268 7.68 -14.45 -2.66
CA ASN A 268 8.25 -15.71 -3.11
C ASN A 268 7.29 -16.36 -4.13
N LEU A 269 7.37 -15.89 -5.40
CA LEU A 269 6.56 -16.43 -6.48
C LEU A 269 6.82 -17.91 -6.77
N ALA A 270 7.95 -18.45 -6.32
CA ALA A 270 8.22 -19.88 -6.44
C ALA A 270 7.25 -20.73 -5.64
N GLN A 271 6.79 -20.21 -4.49
CA GLN A 271 5.75 -20.85 -3.68
C GLN A 271 4.35 -20.60 -4.25
N LEU A 272 4.14 -19.50 -4.97
CA LEU A 272 2.83 -19.08 -5.51
C LEU A 272 2.53 -19.62 -6.91
N VAL A 273 3.54 -19.98 -7.67
CA VAL A 273 3.38 -20.54 -9.03
C VAL A 273 4.08 -21.90 -9.04
N ASN A 274 3.34 -22.98 -9.29
CA ASN A 274 3.88 -24.33 -9.57
C ASN A 274 4.70 -24.32 -10.87
N SER A 275 5.70 -23.48 -10.95
CA SER A 275 6.63 -23.35 -12.07
C SER A 275 7.85 -24.18 -11.79
N LYS A 276 8.20 -25.04 -12.74
CA LYS A 276 9.44 -25.85 -12.69
C LYS A 276 10.72 -25.00 -12.65
N THR A 277 10.60 -23.69 -12.85
CA THR A 277 11.66 -22.71 -12.68
C THR A 277 11.20 -21.63 -11.69
N PRO A 278 11.72 -21.63 -10.46
CA PRO A 278 11.39 -20.61 -9.49
C PRO A 278 11.95 -19.26 -9.94
N LYS A 279 11.10 -18.39 -10.51
CA LYS A 279 11.41 -16.96 -10.57
C LYS A 279 11.19 -16.39 -9.18
N VAL A 280 12.21 -16.46 -8.34
CA VAL A 280 12.27 -15.68 -7.12
C VAL A 280 12.36 -14.24 -7.57
N LEU A 281 11.27 -13.48 -7.42
CA LEU A 281 11.37 -12.02 -7.48
C LEU A 281 12.29 -11.62 -6.32
N ALA A 282 13.36 -10.92 -6.65
CA ALA A 282 14.36 -10.55 -5.67
C ALA A 282 13.69 -9.82 -4.52
N LYS A 283 13.76 -10.38 -3.33
CA LYS A 283 13.39 -9.67 -2.11
C LYS A 283 14.33 -8.48 -1.99
N ILE A 284 13.78 -7.29 -1.99
CA ILE A 284 14.52 -6.04 -1.77
C ILE A 284 14.27 -5.60 -0.35
N ILE A 285 15.33 -5.26 0.34
CA ILE A 285 15.27 -4.65 1.66
C ILE A 285 15.99 -3.31 1.62
N GLY A 286 15.64 -2.45 2.54
CA GLY A 286 16.27 -1.15 2.61
C GLY A 286 16.07 -0.43 3.93
N VAL A 287 16.76 0.67 4.05
CA VAL A 287 16.63 1.60 5.15
C VAL A 287 16.57 3.03 4.63
N ARG A 288 15.67 3.81 5.20
CA ARG A 288 15.46 5.22 4.89
C ARG A 288 15.73 6.08 6.13
N THR A 289 16.47 7.16 5.92
CA THR A 289 16.61 8.28 6.83
C THR A 289 16.03 9.54 6.18
N SER A 290 16.02 10.67 6.85
CA SER A 290 15.63 11.96 6.25
C SER A 290 16.56 12.40 5.11
N GLU A 291 17.81 11.90 5.08
CA GLU A 291 18.82 12.30 4.09
C GLU A 291 19.02 11.29 2.98
N TYR A 292 19.03 10.00 3.32
CA TYR A 292 19.40 8.93 2.38
C TYR A 292 18.44 7.75 2.43
N LYS A 293 18.26 7.12 1.27
CA LYS A 293 17.65 5.80 1.15
C LYS A 293 18.66 4.83 0.55
N TYR A 294 18.80 3.68 1.20
CA TYR A 294 19.67 2.60 0.77
C TYR A 294 18.87 1.32 0.58
N LEU A 295 19.05 0.68 -0.56
CA LEU A 295 18.32 -0.53 -0.95
C LEU A 295 19.31 -1.59 -1.47
N ARG A 296 19.00 -2.87 -1.22
CA ARG A 296 19.69 -3.99 -1.84
C ARG A 296 18.84 -5.26 -1.84
N ALA A 297 19.30 -6.29 -2.54
CA ALA A 297 18.69 -7.62 -2.40
C ALA A 297 18.92 -8.17 -0.98
N ARG A 298 17.91 -8.89 -0.45
CA ARG A 298 18.00 -9.47 0.91
C ARG A 298 19.11 -10.51 1.00
N ASP A 299 19.18 -11.37 0.00
CA ASP A 299 20.03 -12.57 0.02
C ASP A 299 21.41 -12.37 -0.64
N ASN A 300 21.65 -11.13 -1.18
CA ASN A 300 22.91 -10.82 -1.84
C ASN A 300 23.26 -9.34 -1.65
N LEU A 301 24.35 -9.09 -0.94
CA LEU A 301 24.80 -7.74 -0.56
C LEU A 301 25.23 -6.87 -1.75
N GLU A 302 25.59 -7.50 -2.87
CA GLU A 302 26.08 -6.81 -4.08
C GLU A 302 25.02 -6.66 -5.17
N LYS A 303 23.82 -7.25 -4.95
CA LYS A 303 22.77 -7.24 -5.97
C LYS A 303 21.73 -6.17 -5.67
N ASN A 304 21.34 -5.45 -6.72
CA ASN A 304 20.32 -4.38 -6.67
C ASN A 304 20.67 -3.28 -5.67
N VAL A 305 21.96 -3.00 -5.47
CA VAL A 305 22.42 -1.96 -4.55
C VAL A 305 22.12 -0.59 -5.12
N ARG A 306 21.42 0.22 -4.33
CA ARG A 306 21.05 1.60 -4.70
C ARG A 306 21.17 2.50 -3.49
N LEU A 307 21.66 3.71 -3.73
CA LEU A 307 21.71 4.80 -2.75
C LEU A 307 21.12 6.05 -3.38
N PHE A 308 20.17 6.68 -2.71
CA PHE A 308 19.57 7.93 -3.14
C PHE A 308 19.80 9.02 -2.10
N ASP A 309 20.12 10.24 -2.56
CA ASP A 309 20.25 11.45 -1.75
C ASP A 309 18.89 12.17 -1.75
N LEU A 310 18.06 11.92 -0.76
CA LEU A 310 16.67 12.42 -0.71
C LEU A 310 16.57 13.94 -0.53
N LYS A 311 17.63 14.61 -0.10
CA LYS A 311 17.68 16.08 -0.01
C LYS A 311 17.85 16.73 -1.39
N ASN A 312 18.71 16.16 -2.23
CA ASN A 312 19.08 16.73 -3.52
C ASN A 312 18.33 16.05 -4.68
N ASP A 313 17.84 14.84 -4.47
CA ASP A 313 17.10 14.02 -5.42
C ASP A 313 15.87 13.39 -4.73
N PRO A 314 14.85 14.17 -4.37
CA PRO A 314 13.66 13.67 -3.68
C PRO A 314 12.81 12.73 -4.54
N LEU A 315 13.04 12.70 -5.85
CA LEU A 315 12.37 11.81 -6.78
C LEU A 315 13.16 10.51 -7.04
N GLU A 316 14.32 10.33 -6.41
CA GLU A 316 15.12 9.10 -6.48
C GLU A 316 15.47 8.68 -7.92
N GLU A 317 15.82 9.64 -8.76
CA GLU A 317 16.14 9.43 -10.16
C GLU A 317 17.59 8.99 -10.39
N LYS A 318 18.51 9.38 -9.46
CA LYS A 318 19.94 9.11 -9.59
C LYS A 318 20.44 8.17 -8.49
N ASN A 319 20.85 6.96 -8.89
CA ASN A 319 21.59 6.07 -8.01
C ASN A 319 23.04 6.53 -7.84
N ILE A 320 23.42 6.93 -6.63
CA ILE A 320 24.76 7.46 -6.29
C ILE A 320 25.63 6.47 -5.51
N VAL A 321 25.35 5.18 -5.62
CA VAL A 321 26.04 4.12 -4.87
C VAL A 321 27.56 4.15 -5.09
N ASP A 322 28.01 4.35 -6.33
CA ASP A 322 29.43 4.40 -6.69
C ASP A 322 30.11 5.72 -6.28
N GLU A 323 29.33 6.80 -6.12
CA GLU A 323 29.83 8.13 -5.79
C GLU A 323 30.07 8.33 -4.28
N LYS A 324 29.35 7.56 -3.42
CA LYS A 324 29.30 7.76 -1.98
C LYS A 324 29.59 6.49 -1.15
N PRO A 325 30.71 5.79 -1.35
CA PRO A 325 30.98 4.50 -0.70
C PRO A 325 30.98 4.57 0.84
N LYS A 326 31.37 5.70 1.43
CA LYS A 326 31.31 5.89 2.89
C LYS A 326 29.87 5.91 3.42
N ILE A 327 28.96 6.54 2.67
CA ILE A 327 27.52 6.56 3.04
C ILE A 327 26.93 5.18 2.86
N VAL A 328 27.23 4.47 1.76
CA VAL A 328 26.82 3.08 1.55
C VAL A 328 27.20 2.21 2.76
N LYS A 329 28.46 2.28 3.21
CA LYS A 329 28.92 1.52 4.39
C LYS A 329 28.15 1.89 5.66
N LYS A 330 27.86 3.19 5.87
CA LYS A 330 27.06 3.66 7.01
C LYS A 330 25.65 3.09 6.97
N MET A 331 24.98 3.21 5.81
CA MET A 331 23.59 2.76 5.62
C MET A 331 23.47 1.23 5.70
N GLU A 332 24.45 0.49 5.15
CA GLU A 332 24.50 -0.98 5.31
C GLU A 332 24.68 -1.38 6.78
N GLY A 333 25.50 -0.64 7.53
CA GLY A 333 25.64 -0.85 8.98
C GLY A 333 24.31 -0.71 9.73
N ILE A 334 23.51 0.30 9.36
CA ILE A 334 22.16 0.51 9.92
C ILE A 334 21.22 -0.63 9.49
N LEU A 335 21.17 -0.96 8.19
CA LEU A 335 20.31 -2.01 7.66
C LEU A 335 20.62 -3.38 8.30
N SER A 336 21.89 -3.68 8.50
CA SER A 336 22.35 -4.93 9.12
C SER A 336 21.87 -5.10 10.56
N GLN A 337 21.61 -4.02 11.31
CA GLN A 337 21.05 -4.11 12.66
C GLN A 337 19.63 -4.68 12.63
N PHE A 338 18.79 -4.26 11.67
CA PHE A 338 17.43 -4.77 11.52
C PHE A 338 17.38 -6.24 11.07
N THR A 339 18.40 -6.69 10.32
CA THR A 339 18.39 -8.05 9.77
C THR A 339 19.03 -9.09 10.69
N LYS A 340 19.88 -8.68 11.65
CA LYS A 340 20.53 -9.59 12.61
C LYS A 340 19.55 -10.24 13.59
N ASP A 341 18.55 -9.49 14.02
CA ASP A 341 17.55 -9.95 14.99
C ASP A 341 16.37 -10.70 14.34
N SER A 342 16.25 -10.60 13.02
CA SER A 342 15.28 -11.37 12.26
C SER A 342 15.78 -12.82 12.10
N LYS A 343 15.77 -13.61 13.17
CA LYS A 343 15.72 -15.08 13.03
C LYS A 343 14.41 -15.33 12.26
N GLY A 344 14.57 -15.60 10.96
CA GLY A 344 13.45 -15.78 10.08
C GLY A 344 12.49 -16.81 10.66
N GLY A 345 11.35 -16.34 11.07
CA GLY A 345 10.19 -17.19 11.10
C GLY A 345 9.85 -17.52 9.65
N GLU A 346 10.59 -18.41 9.04
CA GLU A 346 10.10 -19.18 7.92
C GLU A 346 8.98 -20.06 8.48
N GLY A 347 7.82 -19.41 8.70
CA GLY A 347 6.59 -20.16 8.81
C GLY A 347 6.48 -20.93 7.51
N THR A 348 6.60 -22.23 7.59
CA THR A 348 6.30 -23.12 6.46
C THR A 348 4.85 -22.91 6.12
N LEU A 349 4.61 -22.06 5.09
CA LEU A 349 3.27 -21.88 4.54
C LEU A 349 2.76 -23.23 4.10
N THR A 350 1.56 -23.58 4.48
CA THR A 350 0.90 -24.80 4.02
C THR A 350 0.53 -24.64 2.53
N ASP A 351 0.37 -25.76 1.81
CA ASP A 351 -0.08 -25.71 0.41
C ASP A 351 -1.42 -24.97 0.25
N GLU A 352 -2.25 -24.98 1.28
CA GLU A 352 -3.53 -24.26 1.32
C GLU A 352 -3.31 -22.75 1.45
N ASP A 353 -2.35 -22.31 2.29
CA ASP A 353 -1.98 -20.89 2.43
C ASP A 353 -1.39 -20.35 1.13
N ILE A 354 -0.55 -21.14 0.47
CA ILE A 354 0.05 -20.84 -0.84
C ILE A 354 -1.06 -20.68 -1.90
N LYS A 355 -2.05 -21.57 -1.91
CA LYS A 355 -3.17 -21.52 -2.83
C LYS A 355 -4.03 -20.27 -2.60
N LYS A 356 -4.36 -19.96 -1.35
CA LYS A 356 -5.12 -18.76 -0.96
C LYS A 356 -4.39 -17.48 -1.32
N ALA A 357 -3.09 -17.41 -1.04
CA ALA A 357 -2.26 -16.27 -1.39
C ALA A 357 -2.19 -16.07 -2.91
N LYS A 358 -2.02 -17.14 -3.68
CA LYS A 358 -2.03 -17.10 -5.15
C LYS A 358 -3.35 -16.59 -5.72
N GLU A 359 -4.47 -17.11 -5.22
CA GLU A 359 -5.80 -16.66 -5.62
C GLU A 359 -5.98 -15.16 -5.31
N THR A 360 -5.53 -14.73 -4.14
CA THR A 360 -5.59 -13.32 -3.72
C THR A 360 -4.75 -12.44 -4.64
N LEU A 361 -3.52 -12.81 -4.96
CA LEU A 361 -2.64 -12.04 -5.84
C LEU A 361 -3.15 -11.99 -7.28
N LEU A 362 -3.73 -13.10 -7.79
CA LEU A 362 -4.41 -13.12 -9.08
C LEU A 362 -5.62 -12.18 -9.11
N ARG A 363 -6.37 -12.11 -8.03
CA ARG A 363 -7.53 -11.22 -7.88
C ARG A 363 -7.15 -9.76 -7.84
N LEU A 364 -6.05 -9.45 -7.16
CA LEU A 364 -5.52 -8.09 -7.02
C LEU A 364 -4.72 -7.63 -8.24
N GLY A 365 -4.47 -8.52 -9.23
CA GLY A 365 -3.73 -8.17 -10.45
C GLY A 365 -2.21 -8.12 -10.29
N TYR A 366 -1.66 -8.70 -9.22
CA TYR A 366 -0.22 -8.76 -9.00
C TYR A 366 0.48 -9.88 -9.80
N ILE A 367 -0.25 -10.93 -10.19
CA ILE A 367 0.23 -12.06 -11.02
C ILE A 367 -0.81 -12.50 -12.03
#